data_82acebc2ecb774f635f9b6ea78662f9f
#
_entry.id   82acebc2ecb774f635f9b6ea78662f9f
#
_cell.length_a   1.000
_cell.length_b   1.000
_cell.length_c   1.000
_cell.angle_alpha   90.00
_cell.angle_beta   90.00
_cell.angle_gamma   90.00
#
_symmetry.space_group_name_H-M   'P 1'
#
loop_
_entity.id
_entity.type
_entity.pdbx_description
1 polymer ?
#
loop_
_entity_poly.entity_id
_entity_poly.type
_entity_poly.pdbx_seq_one_letter_code
_entity_poly.pdbx_strand_id
1 'polypeptide(L)'
;SPTLDLDDFIGISFTTGSDGKIYQLPDQQFANLYWFRYDWFSNEELQAKFAELYGYDLGVPINWSAYEDIAEFFSTHVGEIDGKKVYGHMDYGKKDPSLGWRFTDAWLSMAGAGDVGIPNGLPVDEWGIRVENCRPVGSSVTRGGAANGPAAVYALQKYIDWLQAYAPSEAPGMTFSESGPVPAQGHIAQQIFWYTTFTADMIKDGLAVVNEDGTPKWRMAPSPHGPYWEEGMKLGYQDTGAWTLLKSTPLDRRKAAWLYAQFVTSKTVSLKKTVVGLTPIRDSDIRSQAMTDLAPKLGGLVEFYRSSARTAWTPTGTNVPDYPKLAQLWWANVANAVSGQVSAQDAMDSLASQQDRVLERLEKHGIQGECGPKLNAERDAEYWLSQPGSPKAQLADEKPQGQTISYDELLKTWAAE
;
A
#
# COMPACT_ATOMS: atom_id res chain seq x y z
N SER A 1 -29.72 7.08 -9.74
CA SER A 1 -30.23 8.43 -9.45
C SER A 1 -29.30 9.46 -10.06
N PRO A 2 -29.79 10.47 -10.79
CA PRO A 2 -28.94 11.54 -11.34
C PRO A 2 -28.14 12.28 -10.26
N THR A 3 -28.64 12.27 -9.03
CA THR A 3 -28.00 12.93 -7.89
C THR A 3 -26.86 12.10 -7.26
N LEU A 4 -26.75 10.82 -7.60
CA LEU A 4 -25.69 9.97 -7.08
C LEU A 4 -24.38 10.15 -7.86
N ASP A 5 -24.47 10.45 -9.16
CA ASP A 5 -23.34 10.72 -10.06
C ASP A 5 -22.23 9.68 -9.88
N LEU A 6 -22.44 8.50 -10.45
CA LEU A 6 -21.52 7.36 -10.28
C LEU A 6 -20.17 7.59 -10.93
N ASP A 7 -20.12 8.36 -12.02
CA ASP A 7 -18.89 8.64 -12.79
C ASP A 7 -17.94 9.58 -12.03
N ASP A 8 -18.46 10.29 -11.02
CA ASP A 8 -17.67 11.17 -10.15
C ASP A 8 -16.92 10.41 -9.04
N PHE A 9 -17.22 9.11 -8.83
CA PHE A 9 -16.49 8.33 -7.83
C PHE A 9 -15.11 7.90 -8.33
N ILE A 10 -14.07 8.20 -7.56
CA ILE A 10 -12.68 7.87 -7.89
C ILE A 10 -12.46 6.35 -7.94
N GLY A 11 -13.11 5.58 -7.10
CA GLY A 11 -12.87 4.13 -6.95
C GLY A 11 -14.06 3.25 -7.28
N ILE A 12 -14.92 3.66 -8.22
CA ILE A 12 -16.12 2.87 -8.57
C ILE A 12 -15.76 1.48 -9.12
N SER A 13 -14.64 1.33 -9.79
CA SER A 13 -14.14 0.05 -10.30
C SER A 13 -13.89 -0.96 -9.19
N PHE A 14 -13.49 -0.53 -7.99
CA PHE A 14 -13.26 -1.39 -6.81
C PHE A 14 -14.54 -2.04 -6.28
N THR A 15 -15.67 -1.45 -6.61
CA THR A 15 -17.00 -1.90 -6.16
C THR A 15 -17.82 -2.52 -7.27
N THR A 16 -17.21 -2.70 -8.44
CA THR A 16 -17.84 -3.29 -9.63
C THR A 16 -17.39 -4.75 -9.78
N GLY A 17 -18.36 -5.65 -9.89
CA GLY A 17 -18.08 -7.07 -10.09
C GLY A 17 -17.63 -7.39 -11.53
N SER A 18 -17.13 -8.61 -11.73
CA SER A 18 -16.71 -9.12 -13.04
C SER A 18 -17.84 -9.15 -14.09
N ASP A 19 -19.09 -9.08 -13.64
CA ASP A 19 -20.29 -8.98 -14.51
C ASP A 19 -20.65 -7.53 -14.88
N GLY A 20 -19.79 -6.56 -14.53
CA GLY A 20 -20.00 -5.14 -14.80
C GLY A 20 -21.02 -4.46 -13.89
N LYS A 21 -21.56 -5.15 -12.88
CA LYS A 21 -22.55 -4.58 -11.96
C LYS A 21 -21.88 -3.97 -10.73
N ILE A 22 -22.42 -2.86 -10.26
CA ILE A 22 -21.98 -2.19 -9.04
C ILE A 22 -22.67 -2.86 -7.84
N TYR A 23 -21.89 -3.41 -6.94
CA TYR A 23 -22.36 -4.11 -5.74
C TYR A 23 -22.27 -3.31 -4.47
N GLN A 24 -21.48 -2.22 -4.49
CA GLN A 24 -21.20 -1.38 -3.32
C GLN A 24 -21.13 0.07 -3.75
N LEU A 25 -21.33 1.00 -2.80
CA LEU A 25 -21.02 2.43 -2.99
C LEU A 25 -19.74 2.77 -2.23
N PRO A 26 -18.70 3.30 -2.89
CA PRO A 26 -17.50 3.76 -2.21
C PRO A 26 -17.81 4.81 -1.16
N ASP A 27 -17.24 4.69 0.03
CA ASP A 27 -17.38 5.67 1.11
C ASP A 27 -16.05 6.21 1.62
N GLN A 28 -15.03 5.37 1.66
CA GLN A 28 -13.66 5.75 1.98
C GLN A 28 -12.67 4.94 1.14
N GLN A 29 -11.54 5.54 0.84
CA GLN A 29 -10.41 4.86 0.22
C GLN A 29 -9.19 5.04 1.12
N PHE A 30 -8.38 4.00 1.25
CA PHE A 30 -7.23 4.01 2.12
C PHE A 30 -6.01 3.60 1.30
N ALA A 31 -5.23 4.58 0.86
CA ALA A 31 -3.98 4.33 0.18
C ALA A 31 -2.82 4.44 1.17
N ASN A 32 -1.89 3.49 1.12
CA ASN A 32 -0.59 3.65 1.70
C ASN A 32 0.26 4.51 0.77
N LEU A 33 0.84 5.57 1.31
CA LEU A 33 1.63 6.55 0.58
C LEU A 33 2.98 6.74 1.24
N TYR A 34 3.98 7.11 0.46
CA TYR A 34 5.28 7.47 0.99
C TYR A 34 5.26 8.89 1.56
N TRP A 35 5.83 9.06 2.76
CA TRP A 35 5.91 10.30 3.52
C TRP A 35 7.35 10.54 3.95
N PHE A 36 7.81 11.78 3.86
CA PHE A 36 9.17 12.15 4.22
C PHE A 36 9.25 13.55 4.83
N ARG A 37 10.29 13.80 5.63
CA ARG A 37 10.58 15.08 6.26
C ARG A 37 11.23 16.02 5.25
N TYR A 38 10.40 16.85 4.62
CA TYR A 38 10.86 17.79 3.60
C TYR A 38 11.88 18.79 4.15
N ASP A 39 11.71 19.25 5.39
CA ASP A 39 12.66 20.14 6.07
C ASP A 39 14.06 19.51 6.22
N TRP A 40 14.16 18.21 6.42
CA TRP A 40 15.43 17.48 6.47
C TRP A 40 15.99 17.18 5.09
N PHE A 41 15.12 16.78 4.16
CA PHE A 41 15.52 16.47 2.79
C PHE A 41 15.96 17.70 1.99
N SER A 42 15.51 18.90 2.37
CA SER A 42 15.93 20.17 1.78
C SER A 42 17.05 20.89 2.54
N ASN A 43 17.58 20.29 3.62
CA ASN A 43 18.68 20.88 4.38
C ASN A 43 20.01 20.68 3.63
N GLU A 44 20.72 21.77 3.33
CA GLU A 44 21.94 21.78 2.51
C GLU A 44 23.07 20.92 3.11
N GLU A 45 23.24 20.88 4.43
CA GLU A 45 24.28 20.08 5.09
C GLU A 45 23.95 18.57 4.98
N LEU A 46 22.69 18.20 5.17
CA LEU A 46 22.25 16.81 5.03
C LEU A 46 22.32 16.35 3.57
N GLN A 47 21.97 17.23 2.63
CA GLN A 47 22.11 16.97 1.19
C GLN A 47 23.57 16.69 0.81
N ALA A 48 24.49 17.56 1.21
CA ALA A 48 25.92 17.41 0.91
C ALA A 48 26.49 16.12 1.53
N LYS A 49 26.15 15.83 2.78
CA LYS A 49 26.59 14.62 3.48
C LYS A 49 26.06 13.35 2.84
N PHE A 50 24.79 13.33 2.42
CA PHE A 50 24.19 12.20 1.73
C PHE A 50 24.87 11.95 0.36
N ALA A 51 25.04 13.02 -0.43
CA ALA A 51 25.67 12.92 -1.75
C ALA A 51 27.12 12.42 -1.65
N GLU A 52 27.88 12.84 -0.63
CA GLU A 52 29.23 12.34 -0.35
C GLU A 52 29.25 10.82 -0.06
N LEU A 53 28.28 10.33 0.71
CA LEU A 53 28.22 8.93 1.13
C LEU A 53 27.72 7.98 0.04
N TYR A 54 26.69 8.39 -0.70
CA TYR A 54 25.97 7.50 -1.61
C TYR A 54 26.17 7.81 -3.10
N GLY A 55 26.74 8.98 -3.43
CA GLY A 55 27.07 9.35 -4.81
C GLY A 55 25.88 9.84 -5.64
N TYR A 56 24.77 10.18 -5.01
CA TYR A 56 23.58 10.79 -5.63
C TYR A 56 22.84 11.69 -4.61
N ASP A 57 21.92 12.53 -5.09
CA ASP A 57 21.27 13.55 -4.26
C ASP A 57 20.22 12.93 -3.31
N LEU A 58 20.12 13.49 -2.09
CA LEU A 58 19.02 13.20 -1.18
C LEU A 58 17.70 13.79 -1.74
N GLY A 59 16.74 12.92 -2.00
CA GLY A 59 15.46 13.30 -2.59
C GLY A 59 14.40 12.24 -2.37
N VAL A 60 13.26 12.36 -3.06
CA VAL A 60 12.21 11.35 -3.05
C VAL A 60 12.74 10.07 -3.69
N PRO A 61 12.74 8.93 -3.00
CA PRO A 61 13.23 7.68 -3.54
C PRO A 61 12.35 7.17 -4.68
N ILE A 62 12.95 6.94 -5.84
CA ILE A 62 12.28 6.29 -6.98
C ILE A 62 12.30 4.78 -6.80
N ASN A 63 13.38 4.24 -6.23
CA ASN A 63 13.52 2.81 -5.99
C ASN A 63 13.78 2.49 -4.51
N TRP A 64 13.57 1.22 -4.16
CA TRP A 64 13.76 0.74 -2.78
C TRP A 64 15.22 0.79 -2.31
N SER A 65 16.19 0.78 -3.22
CA SER A 65 17.60 0.98 -2.85
C SER A 65 17.82 2.37 -2.27
N ALA A 66 17.26 3.41 -2.90
CA ALA A 66 17.33 4.77 -2.36
C ALA A 66 16.56 4.91 -1.04
N TYR A 67 15.41 4.25 -0.90
CA TYR A 67 14.69 4.23 0.38
C TYR A 67 15.55 3.64 1.50
N GLU A 68 16.23 2.51 1.25
CA GLU A 68 17.13 1.86 2.20
C GLU A 68 18.34 2.74 2.54
N ASP A 69 18.99 3.35 1.54
CA ASP A 69 20.10 4.27 1.74
C ASP A 69 19.70 5.48 2.60
N ILE A 70 18.51 6.04 2.37
CA ILE A 70 17.96 7.14 3.18
C ILE A 70 17.67 6.65 4.61
N ALA A 71 17.12 5.45 4.77
CA ALA A 71 16.85 4.88 6.08
C ALA A 71 18.13 4.68 6.89
N GLU A 72 19.16 4.11 6.28
CA GLU A 72 20.49 3.97 6.87
C GLU A 72 21.13 5.33 7.18
N PHE A 73 21.07 6.27 6.25
CA PHE A 73 21.63 7.61 6.41
C PHE A 73 21.14 8.29 7.68
N PHE A 74 19.83 8.39 7.86
CA PHE A 74 19.27 9.06 9.04
C PHE A 74 19.51 8.27 10.34
N SER A 75 19.37 6.93 10.30
CA SER A 75 19.54 6.12 11.50
C SER A 75 20.99 5.98 11.97
N THR A 76 21.95 5.91 11.02
CA THR A 76 23.33 5.51 11.31
C THR A 76 24.30 6.67 11.15
N HIS A 77 24.21 7.42 10.04
CA HIS A 77 25.18 8.49 9.72
C HIS A 77 24.80 9.86 10.29
N VAL A 78 23.51 10.17 10.39
CA VAL A 78 23.01 11.36 11.07
C VAL A 78 22.87 11.07 12.57
N GLY A 79 22.05 10.09 12.92
CA GLY A 79 21.86 9.59 14.28
C GLY A 79 21.07 10.52 15.21
N GLU A 80 21.31 11.84 15.12
CA GLU A 80 20.69 12.84 15.99
C GLU A 80 20.47 14.17 15.25
N ILE A 81 19.32 14.81 15.49
CA ILE A 81 18.99 16.17 15.04
C ILE A 81 18.38 16.93 16.22
N ASP A 82 18.86 18.13 16.48
CA ASP A 82 18.39 18.99 17.58
C ASP A 82 18.41 18.32 18.97
N GLY A 83 19.43 17.49 19.24
CA GLY A 83 19.56 16.76 20.50
C GLY A 83 18.61 15.58 20.67
N LYS A 84 17.96 15.15 19.60
CA LYS A 84 17.05 13.99 19.60
C LYS A 84 17.55 12.93 18.64
N LYS A 85 17.57 11.69 19.12
CA LYS A 85 17.83 10.52 18.27
C LYS A 85 16.82 10.47 17.13
N VAL A 86 17.30 10.24 15.91
CA VAL A 86 16.46 10.12 14.71
C VAL A 86 16.54 8.73 14.12
N TYR A 87 15.47 8.36 13.43
CA TYR A 87 15.32 7.07 12.76
C TYR A 87 14.95 7.30 11.31
N GLY A 88 15.59 6.54 10.43
CA GLY A 88 15.38 6.64 9.00
C GLY A 88 14.11 5.96 8.50
N HIS A 89 13.46 5.14 9.33
CA HIS A 89 12.29 4.34 8.96
C HIS A 89 11.32 4.25 10.14
N MET A 90 10.03 4.11 9.84
CA MET A 90 9.01 3.75 10.81
C MET A 90 8.02 2.78 10.18
N ASP A 91 7.74 1.72 10.91
CA ASP A 91 6.73 0.73 10.55
C ASP A 91 6.25 0.00 11.81
N TYR A 92 5.51 -1.10 11.66
CA TYR A 92 5.02 -1.91 12.77
C TYR A 92 5.12 -3.41 12.45
N GLY A 93 5.20 -4.25 13.48
CA GLY A 93 5.46 -5.67 13.31
C GLY A 93 4.65 -6.61 14.20
N LYS A 94 3.81 -6.06 15.09
CA LYS A 94 2.99 -6.88 16.00
C LYS A 94 2.00 -7.74 15.23
N LYS A 95 1.75 -8.94 15.73
CA LYS A 95 0.77 -9.88 15.17
C LYS A 95 -0.65 -9.30 15.27
N ASP A 96 -1.06 -8.62 14.20
CA ASP A 96 -2.31 -7.88 14.06
C ASP A 96 -2.79 -7.94 12.59
N PRO A 97 -4.10 -7.94 12.32
CA PRO A 97 -4.62 -8.00 10.95
C PRO A 97 -4.05 -6.95 10.00
N SER A 98 -3.73 -5.75 10.47
CA SER A 98 -3.18 -4.66 9.65
C SER A 98 -1.78 -4.95 9.09
N LEU A 99 -1.01 -5.87 9.72
CA LEU A 99 0.32 -6.22 9.26
C LEU A 99 0.33 -6.85 7.86
N GLY A 100 -0.69 -7.66 7.56
CA GLY A 100 -0.83 -8.25 6.22
C GLY A 100 -0.98 -7.20 5.14
N TRP A 101 -1.82 -6.20 5.36
CA TRP A 101 -2.03 -5.10 4.41
C TRP A 101 -0.76 -4.29 4.21
N ARG A 102 -0.04 -4.03 5.28
CA ARG A 102 1.18 -3.23 5.20
C ARG A 102 2.30 -3.93 4.43
N PHE A 103 2.47 -5.23 4.63
CA PHE A 103 3.46 -6.01 3.87
C PHE A 103 3.12 -6.08 2.38
N THR A 104 1.83 -6.04 2.01
CA THR A 104 1.39 -6.07 0.62
C THR A 104 2.01 -4.95 -0.22
N ASP A 105 2.22 -3.75 0.32
CA ASP A 105 2.92 -2.66 -0.38
C ASP A 105 4.33 -3.04 -0.80
N ALA A 106 5.12 -3.54 0.15
CA ALA A 106 6.49 -3.97 -0.12
C ALA A 106 6.52 -5.14 -1.13
N TRP A 107 5.62 -6.09 -0.98
CA TRP A 107 5.47 -7.21 -1.90
C TRP A 107 5.15 -6.74 -3.34
N LEU A 108 4.12 -5.94 -3.52
CA LEU A 108 3.68 -5.47 -4.84
C LEU A 108 4.77 -4.64 -5.54
N SER A 109 5.30 -3.64 -4.85
CA SER A 109 6.24 -2.71 -5.46
C SER A 109 7.65 -3.29 -5.62
N MET A 110 8.08 -4.15 -4.69
CA MET A 110 9.42 -4.71 -4.69
C MET A 110 9.55 -5.94 -5.58
N ALA A 111 8.56 -6.82 -5.52
CA ALA A 111 8.56 -8.06 -6.27
C ALA A 111 8.07 -7.92 -7.72
N GLY A 112 7.47 -6.80 -8.09
CA GLY A 112 6.89 -6.61 -9.42
C GLY A 112 5.73 -7.58 -9.69
N ALA A 113 4.99 -7.99 -8.67
CA ALA A 113 3.78 -8.79 -8.79
C ALA A 113 2.55 -7.90 -8.98
N GLY A 114 2.75 -6.78 -9.64
CA GLY A 114 1.78 -5.73 -9.71
C GLY A 114 0.70 -5.97 -10.72
N ASP A 115 -0.33 -5.24 -10.52
CA ASP A 115 -1.55 -5.20 -11.29
C ASP A 115 -1.37 -4.30 -12.52
N VAL A 116 -1.41 -4.84 -13.70
CA VAL A 116 -1.46 -4.09 -14.97
C VAL A 116 -2.83 -4.14 -15.62
N GLY A 117 -3.81 -4.73 -14.99
CA GLY A 117 -5.18 -4.89 -15.49
C GLY A 117 -6.10 -5.37 -14.41
N ILE A 118 -7.24 -5.91 -14.79
CA ILE A 118 -8.23 -6.35 -13.82
C ILE A 118 -8.36 -7.87 -13.84
N PRO A 119 -8.27 -8.46 -12.69
CA PRO A 119 -7.77 -7.85 -11.48
C PRO A 119 -6.34 -7.47 -11.60
N ASN A 120 -5.47 -8.02 -12.29
CA ASN A 120 -4.07 -7.68 -12.31
C ASN A 120 -3.40 -7.75 -13.68
N GLY A 121 -4.05 -8.03 -14.76
CA GLY A 121 -3.42 -8.19 -16.08
C GLY A 121 -2.22 -9.16 -16.13
N LEU A 122 -1.69 -9.53 -14.97
CA LEU A 122 -0.74 -10.58 -14.73
C LEU A 122 -1.45 -11.79 -14.15
N PRO A 123 -0.91 -13.00 -14.33
CA PRO A 123 -1.54 -14.20 -13.79
C PRO A 123 -1.45 -14.33 -12.25
N VAL A 124 -0.81 -13.39 -11.56
CA VAL A 124 -0.68 -13.39 -10.09
C VAL A 124 -1.35 -12.17 -9.49
N ASP A 125 -2.22 -12.36 -8.53
CA ASP A 125 -2.91 -11.27 -7.82
C ASP A 125 -2.03 -10.66 -6.70
N GLU A 126 -2.58 -9.67 -6.02
CA GLU A 126 -1.92 -8.93 -4.93
C GLU A 126 -1.57 -9.80 -3.70
N TRP A 127 -2.09 -11.00 -3.62
CA TRP A 127 -1.81 -11.95 -2.52
C TRP A 127 -0.90 -13.11 -2.95
N GLY A 128 -0.33 -13.01 -4.16
CA GLY A 128 0.53 -14.02 -4.70
C GLY A 128 -0.21 -15.24 -5.27
N ILE A 129 -1.54 -15.16 -5.42
CA ILE A 129 -2.35 -16.23 -5.98
C ILE A 129 -2.40 -16.08 -7.50
N ARG A 130 -2.05 -17.14 -8.22
CA ARG A 130 -2.20 -17.18 -9.68
C ARG A 130 -3.66 -17.28 -10.08
N VAL A 131 -4.06 -16.43 -11.03
CA VAL A 131 -5.42 -16.38 -11.58
C VAL A 131 -5.37 -16.61 -13.08
N GLU A 132 -6.08 -17.60 -13.59
CA GLU A 132 -6.20 -17.89 -15.02
C GLU A 132 -7.66 -17.92 -15.41
N ASN A 133 -8.04 -17.11 -16.41
CA ASN A 133 -9.43 -17.01 -16.88
C ASN A 133 -10.45 -16.86 -15.72
N CYS A 134 -10.25 -15.91 -14.84
CA CYS A 134 -10.99 -15.63 -13.60
C CYS A 134 -10.87 -16.70 -12.49
N ARG A 135 -10.15 -17.80 -12.69
CA ARG A 135 -10.01 -18.88 -11.71
C ARG A 135 -8.73 -18.75 -10.89
N PRO A 136 -8.80 -18.74 -9.57
CA PRO A 136 -7.62 -18.96 -8.73
C PRO A 136 -7.10 -20.39 -8.92
N VAL A 137 -5.82 -20.52 -9.26
CA VAL A 137 -5.24 -21.83 -9.65
C VAL A 137 -4.08 -22.29 -8.79
N GLY A 138 -3.60 -21.46 -7.87
CA GLY A 138 -2.55 -21.84 -6.94
C GLY A 138 -1.85 -20.64 -6.31
N SER A 139 -1.37 -20.81 -5.10
CA SER A 139 -0.62 -19.82 -4.33
C SER A 139 0.88 -20.14 -4.30
N SER A 140 1.21 -21.42 -4.13
CA SER A 140 2.62 -21.89 -4.13
C SER A 140 3.26 -21.78 -5.50
N VAL A 141 4.60 -21.56 -5.54
CA VAL A 141 5.36 -21.56 -6.80
C VAL A 141 5.24 -22.90 -7.54
N THR A 142 5.03 -24.02 -6.84
CA THR A 142 4.82 -25.35 -7.47
C THR A 142 3.48 -25.46 -8.20
N ARG A 143 2.54 -24.53 -7.95
CA ARG A 143 1.26 -24.42 -8.65
C ARG A 143 1.16 -23.16 -9.52
N GLY A 144 2.26 -22.44 -9.69
CA GLY A 144 2.37 -21.25 -10.52
C GLY A 144 2.01 -19.95 -9.80
N GLY A 145 1.74 -19.99 -8.50
CA GLY A 145 1.61 -18.81 -7.66
C GLY A 145 2.96 -18.18 -7.32
N ALA A 146 2.94 -17.16 -6.50
CA ALA A 146 4.14 -16.39 -6.15
C ALA A 146 4.31 -16.14 -4.65
N ALA A 147 3.38 -16.62 -3.81
CA ALA A 147 3.38 -16.30 -2.39
C ALA A 147 4.65 -16.74 -1.65
N ASN A 148 5.29 -17.82 -2.07
CA ASN A 148 6.58 -18.29 -1.52
C ASN A 148 7.73 -18.23 -2.54
N GLY A 149 7.57 -17.43 -3.59
CA GLY A 149 8.63 -17.22 -4.57
C GLY A 149 9.80 -16.36 -4.02
N PRO A 150 10.96 -16.41 -4.69
CA PRO A 150 12.16 -15.67 -4.24
C PRO A 150 11.89 -14.17 -4.03
N ALA A 151 11.09 -13.54 -4.89
CA ALA A 151 10.76 -12.12 -4.78
C ALA A 151 9.93 -11.80 -3.53
N ALA A 152 8.96 -12.65 -3.17
CA ALA A 152 8.14 -12.46 -1.97
C ALA A 152 8.96 -12.65 -0.69
N VAL A 153 9.82 -13.67 -0.68
CA VAL A 153 10.72 -13.94 0.45
C VAL A 153 11.71 -12.78 0.64
N TYR A 154 12.28 -12.26 -0.45
CA TYR A 154 13.15 -11.09 -0.42
C TYR A 154 12.44 -9.87 0.15
N ALA A 155 11.23 -9.57 -0.31
CA ALA A 155 10.45 -8.44 0.18
C ALA A 155 10.17 -8.56 1.69
N LEU A 156 9.81 -9.76 2.18
CA LEU A 156 9.58 -9.99 3.60
C LEU A 156 10.89 -9.85 4.41
N GLN A 157 12.01 -10.36 3.90
CA GLN A 157 13.30 -10.20 4.58
C GLN A 157 13.69 -8.72 4.69
N LYS A 158 13.55 -7.94 3.61
CA LYS A 158 13.81 -6.49 3.65
C LYS A 158 12.90 -5.75 4.63
N TYR A 159 11.62 -6.11 4.68
CA TYR A 159 10.69 -5.55 5.66
C TYR A 159 11.16 -5.77 7.10
N ILE A 160 11.62 -6.98 7.40
CA ILE A 160 12.15 -7.34 8.73
C ILE A 160 13.45 -6.58 9.02
N ASP A 161 14.39 -6.58 8.09
CA ASP A 161 15.70 -5.97 8.26
C ASP A 161 15.59 -4.46 8.52
N TRP A 162 14.77 -3.75 7.75
CA TRP A 162 14.60 -2.31 7.94
C TRP A 162 13.87 -1.96 9.25
N LEU A 163 12.88 -2.78 9.63
CA LEU A 163 12.19 -2.60 10.89
C LEU A 163 13.14 -2.78 12.10
N GLN A 164 14.09 -3.68 11.98
CA GLN A 164 15.07 -3.95 13.05
C GLN A 164 16.23 -2.94 13.05
N ALA A 165 16.71 -2.55 11.86
CA ALA A 165 17.92 -1.72 11.73
C ALA A 165 17.65 -0.22 11.82
N TYR A 166 16.51 0.25 11.28
CA TYR A 166 16.31 1.68 11.00
C TYR A 166 15.09 2.28 11.69
N ALA A 167 14.24 1.48 12.33
CA ALA A 167 13.09 1.95 13.09
C ALA A 167 13.37 2.05 14.60
N PRO A 168 12.52 2.74 15.38
CA PRO A 168 12.55 2.67 16.84
C PRO A 168 12.50 1.21 17.33
N SER A 169 13.24 0.90 18.38
CA SER A 169 13.36 -0.47 18.89
C SER A 169 12.03 -1.12 19.32
N GLU A 170 11.04 -0.33 19.65
CA GLU A 170 9.68 -0.75 20.00
C GLU A 170 8.78 -1.04 18.79
N ALA A 171 9.15 -0.54 17.62
CA ALA A 171 8.34 -0.65 16.39
C ALA A 171 7.93 -2.09 16.01
N PRO A 172 8.79 -3.12 16.13
CA PRO A 172 8.40 -4.50 15.88
C PRO A 172 7.28 -5.03 16.79
N GLY A 173 7.11 -4.41 17.96
CA GLY A 173 6.04 -4.74 18.92
C GLY A 173 4.78 -3.90 18.81
N MET A 174 4.72 -2.94 17.87
CA MET A 174 3.60 -2.04 17.70
C MET A 174 2.56 -2.58 16.71
N THR A 175 1.30 -2.17 16.93
CA THR A 175 0.20 -2.27 15.97
C THR A 175 0.13 -1.03 15.08
N PHE A 176 -0.73 -1.04 14.06
CA PHE A 176 -1.09 0.14 13.27
C PHE A 176 -1.44 1.36 14.14
N SER A 177 -2.32 1.18 15.13
CA SER A 177 -2.79 2.30 15.97
C SER A 177 -1.71 2.85 16.91
N GLU A 178 -0.76 2.02 17.32
CA GLU A 178 0.36 2.44 18.18
C GLU A 178 1.46 3.15 17.38
N SER A 179 1.69 2.73 16.13
CA SER A 179 2.74 3.28 15.27
C SER A 179 2.35 4.61 14.59
N GLY A 180 1.08 4.80 14.27
CA GLY A 180 0.58 5.97 13.53
C GLY A 180 0.99 7.33 14.09
N PRO A 181 0.86 7.57 15.41
CA PRO A 181 1.26 8.84 16.03
C PRO A 181 2.78 9.07 16.18
N VAL A 182 3.61 8.06 15.98
CA VAL A 182 5.07 8.15 16.24
C VAL A 182 5.76 9.20 15.37
N PRO A 183 5.51 9.32 14.07
CA PRO A 183 6.15 10.34 13.23
C PRO A 183 5.84 11.79 13.64
N ALA A 184 4.68 12.03 14.27
CA ALA A 184 4.30 13.36 14.79
C ALA A 184 5.22 13.85 15.92
N GLN A 185 5.97 12.95 16.57
CA GLN A 185 6.96 13.30 17.60
C GLN A 185 8.22 13.95 17.02
N GLY A 186 8.39 13.91 15.69
CA GLY A 186 9.41 14.67 14.97
C GLY A 186 10.78 14.00 14.84
N HIS A 187 10.90 12.70 15.11
CA HIS A 187 12.17 11.97 15.08
C HIS A 187 12.26 10.87 14.01
N ILE A 188 11.29 10.81 13.10
CA ILE A 188 11.27 9.88 11.96
C ILE A 188 11.54 10.65 10.66
N ALA A 189 12.39 10.12 9.78
CA ALA A 189 12.75 10.74 8.52
C ALA A 189 11.78 10.43 7.38
N GLN A 190 11.36 9.17 7.27
CA GLN A 190 10.45 8.70 6.23
C GLN A 190 9.65 7.49 6.68
N GLN A 191 8.53 7.24 6.01
CA GLN A 191 7.69 6.06 6.19
C GLN A 191 6.74 5.86 5.01
N ILE A 192 6.13 4.68 4.92
CA ILE A 192 4.94 4.44 4.10
C ILE A 192 3.78 4.18 5.04
N PHE A 193 2.70 4.95 4.89
CA PHE A 193 1.57 4.87 5.80
C PHE A 193 0.29 5.44 5.18
N TRP A 194 -0.85 5.24 5.86
CA TRP A 194 -2.16 5.64 5.34
C TRP A 194 -2.39 7.16 5.35
N TYR A 195 -3.08 7.64 4.31
CA TYR A 195 -3.54 9.01 4.16
C TYR A 195 -4.21 9.57 5.43
N THR A 196 -5.17 8.82 5.99
CA THR A 196 -5.94 9.29 7.14
C THR A 196 -5.12 9.45 8.42
N THR A 197 -4.05 8.71 8.57
CA THR A 197 -3.11 8.90 9.69
C THR A 197 -2.32 10.19 9.53
N PHE A 198 -1.87 10.52 8.32
CA PHE A 198 -1.20 11.78 8.06
C PHE A 198 -2.09 12.96 8.41
N THR A 199 -3.32 12.99 7.89
CA THR A 199 -4.28 14.08 8.16
C THR A 199 -4.73 14.13 9.62
N ALA A 200 -4.77 13.01 10.31
CA ALA A 200 -5.14 12.95 11.72
C ALA A 200 -4.02 13.39 12.67
N ASP A 201 -2.78 13.02 12.38
CA ASP A 201 -1.71 13.04 13.39
C ASP A 201 -0.53 13.95 13.02
N MET A 202 -0.34 14.36 11.73
CA MET A 202 0.88 15.04 11.30
C MET A 202 0.68 16.48 10.82
N ILE A 203 -0.54 16.97 10.74
CA ILE A 203 -0.83 18.34 10.24
C ILE A 203 -1.51 19.25 11.26
N LYS A 204 -1.65 18.82 12.51
CA LYS A 204 -2.29 19.61 13.56
C LYS A 204 -1.37 20.73 14.05
N ASP A 205 -1.92 21.90 14.22
CA ASP A 205 -1.19 23.05 14.77
C ASP A 205 -0.56 22.71 16.14
N GLY A 206 0.65 23.19 16.36
CA GLY A 206 1.39 22.99 17.60
C GLY A 206 2.21 21.71 17.70
N LEU A 207 2.15 20.84 16.69
CA LEU A 207 3.02 19.65 16.62
C LEU A 207 4.46 20.05 16.20
N ALA A 208 5.45 19.29 16.65
CA ALA A 208 6.86 19.48 16.29
C ALA A 208 7.12 19.41 14.77
N VAL A 209 6.22 18.73 14.05
CA VAL A 209 6.28 18.50 12.60
C VAL A 209 5.41 19.46 11.78
N VAL A 210 4.95 20.56 12.40
CA VAL A 210 4.17 21.62 11.74
C VAL A 210 4.88 22.96 11.96
N ASN A 211 5.00 23.74 10.90
CA ASN A 211 5.60 25.07 10.94
C ASN A 211 4.64 26.09 11.60
N GLU A 212 5.15 27.25 11.99
CA GLU A 212 4.35 28.32 12.60
C GLU A 212 3.22 28.84 11.70
N ASP A 213 3.38 28.75 10.38
CA ASP A 213 2.36 29.12 9.38
C ASP A 213 1.29 28.01 9.16
N GLY A 214 1.38 26.91 9.90
CA GLY A 214 0.48 25.77 9.81
C GLY A 214 0.78 24.83 8.63
N THR A 215 1.89 24.99 7.91
CA THR A 215 2.31 24.04 6.89
C THR A 215 3.04 22.85 7.50
N PRO A 216 2.80 21.60 7.03
CA PRO A 216 3.49 20.43 7.56
C PRO A 216 4.96 20.39 7.08
N LYS A 217 5.86 19.93 7.94
CA LYS A 217 7.24 19.60 7.58
C LYS A 217 7.31 18.30 6.74
N TRP A 218 6.27 17.51 6.77
CA TRP A 218 6.11 16.31 5.97
C TRP A 218 5.58 16.63 4.57
N ARG A 219 6.02 15.83 3.60
CA ARG A 219 5.45 15.79 2.25
C ARG A 219 5.15 14.35 1.88
N MET A 220 4.19 14.16 0.96
CA MET A 220 3.91 12.85 0.40
C MET A 220 4.47 12.73 -1.02
N ALA A 221 4.76 11.49 -1.39
CA ALA A 221 5.16 11.11 -2.74
C ALA A 221 4.67 9.68 -3.05
N PRO A 222 4.75 9.22 -4.30
CA PRO A 222 4.55 7.83 -4.63
C PRO A 222 5.52 6.92 -3.88
N SER A 223 5.08 5.71 -3.54
CA SER A 223 5.97 4.67 -3.01
C SER A 223 7.07 4.31 -4.02
N PRO A 224 8.29 4.00 -3.57
CA PRO A 224 9.34 3.53 -4.45
C PRO A 224 8.99 2.17 -5.05
N HIS A 225 9.65 1.80 -6.15
CA HIS A 225 9.51 0.49 -6.77
C HIS A 225 10.79 -0.32 -6.73
N GLY A 226 10.67 -1.64 -6.91
CA GLY A 226 11.81 -2.56 -6.95
C GLY A 226 12.34 -2.79 -8.38
N PRO A 227 13.41 -3.60 -8.50
CA PRO A 227 14.05 -3.84 -9.79
C PRO A 227 13.21 -4.62 -10.80
N TYR A 228 12.15 -5.27 -10.36
CA TYR A 228 11.25 -6.05 -11.22
C TYR A 228 9.92 -5.36 -11.50
N TRP A 229 9.73 -4.16 -10.98
CA TRP A 229 8.57 -3.34 -11.30
C TRP A 229 8.71 -2.77 -12.72
N GLU A 230 7.62 -2.81 -13.47
CA GLU A 230 7.52 -2.23 -14.81
C GLU A 230 6.37 -1.23 -14.84
N GLU A 231 6.45 -0.25 -15.72
CA GLU A 231 5.39 0.75 -15.88
C GLU A 231 4.02 0.08 -16.15
N GLY A 232 3.00 0.54 -15.45
CA GLY A 232 1.67 -0.07 -15.45
C GLY A 232 1.41 -1.06 -14.34
N MET A 233 2.44 -1.53 -13.62
CA MET A 233 2.28 -2.30 -12.39
C MET A 233 1.90 -1.39 -11.23
N LYS A 234 1.32 -1.95 -10.18
CA LYS A 234 0.92 -1.21 -8.98
C LYS A 234 2.07 -1.04 -7.99
N LEU A 235 2.06 0.08 -7.29
CA LEU A 235 3.08 0.42 -6.29
C LEU A 235 2.69 0.06 -4.87
N GLY A 236 1.43 -0.21 -4.61
CA GLY A 236 1.01 -0.51 -3.26
C GLY A 236 -0.48 -0.74 -3.12
N TYR A 237 -0.82 -0.92 -1.88
CA TYR A 237 -2.14 -1.25 -1.38
C TYR A 237 -3.08 -0.04 -1.39
N GLN A 238 -4.27 -0.26 -1.90
CA GLN A 238 -5.41 0.63 -1.67
C GLN A 238 -6.65 -0.21 -1.38
N ASP A 239 -7.37 0.10 -0.32
CA ASP A 239 -8.67 -0.48 -0.08
C ASP A 239 -9.79 0.53 -0.29
N THR A 240 -11.02 0.02 -0.35
CA THR A 240 -12.22 0.83 -0.47
C THR A 240 -13.24 0.37 0.54
N GLY A 241 -13.38 1.11 1.63
CA GLY A 241 -14.53 0.99 2.52
C GLY A 241 -15.79 1.38 1.76
N ALA A 242 -16.76 0.48 1.68
CA ALA A 242 -17.94 0.68 0.86
C ALA A 242 -19.22 0.16 1.52
N TRP A 243 -20.34 0.78 1.14
CA TRP A 243 -21.67 0.38 1.60
C TRP A 243 -22.24 -0.71 0.71
N THR A 244 -22.61 -1.85 1.32
CA THR A 244 -23.32 -2.93 0.65
C THR A 244 -24.62 -3.26 1.38
N LEU A 245 -25.57 -3.86 0.65
CA LEU A 245 -26.86 -4.27 1.18
C LEU A 245 -27.01 -5.79 1.11
N LEU A 246 -27.12 -6.45 2.25
CA LEU A 246 -27.31 -7.89 2.30
C LEU A 246 -28.70 -8.28 1.78
N LYS A 247 -28.78 -9.27 0.91
CA LYS A 247 -30.04 -9.79 0.35
C LYS A 247 -31.00 -10.30 1.45
N SER A 248 -30.46 -10.83 2.54
CA SER A 248 -31.21 -11.33 3.70
C SER A 248 -31.85 -10.25 4.55
N THR A 249 -31.41 -8.97 4.42
CA THR A 249 -32.01 -7.87 5.17
C THR A 249 -33.42 -7.56 4.65
N PRO A 250 -34.43 -7.36 5.50
CA PRO A 250 -35.77 -6.97 5.10
C PRO A 250 -35.81 -5.75 4.17
N LEU A 251 -36.73 -5.75 3.21
CA LEU A 251 -36.77 -4.76 2.12
C LEU A 251 -36.89 -3.31 2.60
N ASP A 252 -37.72 -3.08 3.60
CA ASP A 252 -37.90 -1.76 4.22
C ASP A 252 -36.59 -1.22 4.83
N ARG A 253 -35.86 -2.06 5.55
CA ARG A 253 -34.54 -1.74 6.10
C ARG A 253 -33.51 -1.54 5.01
N ARG A 254 -33.51 -2.36 3.95
CA ARG A 254 -32.62 -2.14 2.80
C ARG A 254 -32.87 -0.79 2.11
N LYS A 255 -34.14 -0.39 1.96
CA LYS A 255 -34.49 0.93 1.41
C LYS A 255 -33.97 2.07 2.29
N ALA A 256 -34.13 1.97 3.60
CA ALA A 256 -33.62 2.97 4.54
C ALA A 256 -32.07 3.04 4.50
N ALA A 257 -31.39 1.89 4.54
CA ALA A 257 -29.94 1.80 4.44
C ALA A 257 -29.40 2.34 3.10
N TRP A 258 -30.11 2.10 2.00
CA TRP A 258 -29.77 2.66 0.70
C TRP A 258 -29.87 4.18 0.65
N LEU A 259 -30.92 4.75 1.23
CA LEU A 259 -31.06 6.21 1.34
C LEU A 259 -29.95 6.81 2.21
N TYR A 260 -29.58 6.14 3.30
CA TYR A 260 -28.46 6.56 4.13
C TYR A 260 -27.12 6.50 3.38
N ALA A 261 -26.84 5.39 2.66
CA ALA A 261 -25.64 5.26 1.87
C ALA A 261 -25.55 6.35 0.78
N GLN A 262 -26.65 6.65 0.08
CA GLN A 262 -26.67 7.76 -0.88
C GLN A 262 -26.45 9.13 -0.22
N PHE A 263 -26.96 9.34 0.97
CA PHE A 263 -26.76 10.59 1.72
C PHE A 263 -25.29 10.77 2.11
N VAL A 264 -24.66 9.77 2.75
CA VAL A 264 -23.28 9.89 3.24
C VAL A 264 -22.24 9.93 2.14
N THR A 265 -22.58 9.45 0.94
CA THR A 265 -21.72 9.50 -0.24
C THR A 265 -22.11 10.60 -1.23
N SER A 266 -23.10 11.43 -0.90
CA SER A 266 -23.48 12.59 -1.74
C SER A 266 -22.36 13.62 -1.81
N LYS A 267 -22.27 14.39 -2.92
CA LYS A 267 -21.21 15.40 -3.15
C LYS A 267 -21.04 16.36 -1.96
N THR A 268 -22.14 16.82 -1.38
CA THR A 268 -22.06 17.75 -0.24
C THR A 268 -21.47 17.10 1.02
N VAL A 269 -21.84 15.85 1.31
CA VAL A 269 -21.37 15.15 2.51
C VAL A 269 -19.96 14.64 2.31
N SER A 270 -19.63 14.08 1.13
CA SER A 270 -18.28 13.60 0.83
C SER A 270 -17.26 14.74 0.86
N LEU A 271 -17.58 15.91 0.30
CA LEU A 271 -16.72 17.10 0.39
C LEU A 271 -16.45 17.50 1.85
N LYS A 272 -17.47 17.51 2.71
CA LYS A 272 -17.27 17.81 4.14
C LYS A 272 -16.33 16.79 4.81
N LYS A 273 -16.48 15.52 4.48
CA LYS A 273 -15.61 14.45 4.98
C LYS A 273 -14.16 14.64 4.50
N THR A 274 -13.97 14.96 3.25
CA THR A 274 -12.63 15.22 2.66
C THR A 274 -11.95 16.42 3.30
N VAL A 275 -12.67 17.51 3.51
CA VAL A 275 -12.14 18.75 4.15
C VAL A 275 -11.70 18.52 5.59
N VAL A 276 -12.32 17.60 6.32
CA VAL A 276 -11.90 17.25 7.70
C VAL A 276 -10.84 16.16 7.76
N GLY A 277 -10.30 15.74 6.61
CA GLY A 277 -9.12 14.86 6.54
C GLY A 277 -9.40 13.41 6.16
N LEU A 278 -10.64 13.04 5.81
CA LEU A 278 -10.91 11.72 5.25
C LEU A 278 -10.50 11.66 3.78
N THR A 279 -10.13 10.47 3.32
CA THR A 279 -9.72 10.26 1.93
C THR A 279 -10.83 10.65 0.96
N PRO A 280 -10.55 11.43 -0.10
CA PRO A 280 -11.54 11.80 -1.08
C PRO A 280 -12.06 10.58 -1.85
N ILE A 281 -13.37 10.52 -2.03
CA ILE A 281 -14.03 9.45 -2.79
C ILE A 281 -14.56 9.94 -4.15
N ARG A 282 -14.55 11.25 -4.39
CA ARG A 282 -15.06 11.88 -5.60
C ARG A 282 -14.03 12.78 -6.24
N ASP A 283 -13.99 12.79 -7.57
CA ASP A 283 -13.13 13.71 -8.33
C ASP A 283 -13.55 15.17 -8.05
N SER A 284 -14.85 15.45 -7.96
CA SER A 284 -15.36 16.77 -7.60
C SER A 284 -14.94 17.25 -6.22
N ASP A 285 -14.70 16.35 -5.25
CA ASP A 285 -14.20 16.72 -3.93
C ASP A 285 -12.78 17.26 -4.04
N ILE A 286 -11.89 16.49 -4.68
CA ILE A 286 -10.46 16.85 -4.78
C ILE A 286 -10.23 18.08 -5.67
N ARG A 287 -11.11 18.34 -6.63
CA ARG A 287 -11.06 19.54 -7.52
C ARG A 287 -11.78 20.75 -6.97
N SER A 288 -12.38 20.63 -5.79
CA SER A 288 -13.11 21.74 -5.17
C SER A 288 -12.17 22.89 -4.77
N GLN A 289 -12.73 24.12 -4.70
CA GLN A 289 -11.99 25.28 -4.19
C GLN A 289 -11.54 25.07 -2.74
N ALA A 290 -12.36 24.42 -1.91
CA ALA A 290 -12.02 24.12 -0.52
C ALA A 290 -10.75 23.27 -0.40
N MET A 291 -10.56 22.28 -1.27
CA MET A 291 -9.33 21.48 -1.28
C MET A 291 -8.15 22.26 -1.87
N THR A 292 -8.38 23.15 -2.83
CA THR A 292 -7.33 24.06 -3.32
C THR A 292 -6.81 24.96 -2.20
N ASP A 293 -7.71 25.51 -1.40
CA ASP A 293 -7.35 26.39 -0.28
C ASP A 293 -6.61 25.63 0.85
N LEU A 294 -6.87 24.33 1.00
CA LEU A 294 -6.21 23.44 1.96
C LEU A 294 -4.88 22.86 1.46
N ALA A 295 -4.62 22.87 0.16
CA ALA A 295 -3.45 22.21 -0.44
C ALA A 295 -2.11 22.54 0.27
N PRO A 296 -1.81 23.79 0.64
CA PRO A 296 -0.56 24.11 1.36
C PRO A 296 -0.41 23.38 2.71
N LYS A 297 -1.52 22.98 3.33
CA LYS A 297 -1.53 22.29 4.62
C LYS A 297 -1.57 20.76 4.50
N LEU A 298 -1.57 20.22 3.28
CA LEU A 298 -1.75 18.80 3.02
C LEU A 298 -0.52 18.14 2.36
N GLY A 299 0.64 18.83 2.34
CA GLY A 299 1.93 18.22 2.00
C GLY A 299 2.02 17.53 0.63
N GLY A 300 1.28 18.00 -0.39
CA GLY A 300 1.28 17.44 -1.74
C GLY A 300 0.13 16.46 -2.03
N LEU A 301 -0.72 16.16 -1.05
CA LEU A 301 -1.85 15.24 -1.24
C LEU A 301 -2.83 15.68 -2.32
N VAL A 302 -3.14 16.98 -2.38
CA VAL A 302 -4.11 17.52 -3.35
C VAL A 302 -3.57 17.37 -4.76
N GLU A 303 -2.32 17.71 -4.96
CA GLU A 303 -1.59 17.59 -6.22
C GLU A 303 -1.54 16.13 -6.68
N PHE A 304 -1.16 15.22 -5.80
CA PHE A 304 -1.14 13.78 -6.07
C PHE A 304 -2.51 13.25 -6.50
N TYR A 305 -3.58 13.55 -5.76
CA TYR A 305 -4.91 13.06 -6.07
C TYR A 305 -5.51 13.69 -7.35
N ARG A 306 -4.98 14.83 -7.80
CA ARG A 306 -5.36 15.46 -9.08
C ARG A 306 -4.61 14.89 -10.27
N SER A 307 -3.46 14.26 -10.04
CA SER A 307 -2.63 13.64 -11.08
C SER A 307 -3.02 12.18 -11.37
N SER A 308 -2.48 11.63 -12.43
CA SER A 308 -2.64 10.22 -12.79
C SER A 308 -1.84 9.28 -11.86
N ALA A 309 -0.86 9.79 -11.11
CA ALA A 309 -0.02 9.00 -10.21
C ALA A 309 -0.83 8.16 -9.21
N ARG A 310 -2.00 8.66 -8.78
CA ARG A 310 -2.93 7.90 -7.90
C ARG A 310 -3.37 6.56 -8.46
N THR A 311 -3.29 6.34 -9.78
CA THR A 311 -3.73 5.09 -10.41
C THR A 311 -2.76 3.92 -10.21
N ALA A 312 -1.57 4.19 -9.70
CA ALA A 312 -0.54 3.17 -9.44
C ALA A 312 -0.78 2.35 -8.15
N TRP A 313 -1.93 2.50 -7.50
CA TRP A 313 -2.35 1.67 -6.36
C TRP A 313 -3.44 0.69 -6.77
N THR A 314 -3.37 -0.53 -6.23
CA THR A 314 -4.33 -1.59 -6.55
C THR A 314 -5.41 -1.70 -5.48
N PRO A 315 -6.64 -2.08 -5.88
CA PRO A 315 -7.62 -2.57 -4.93
C PRO A 315 -7.07 -3.79 -4.19
N THR A 316 -7.34 -3.84 -2.90
CA THR A 316 -6.95 -4.98 -2.10
C THR A 316 -7.97 -6.07 -2.07
N GLY A 317 -7.49 -7.23 -1.76
CA GLY A 317 -8.24 -8.45 -1.69
C GLY A 317 -8.14 -9.24 -2.98
N THR A 318 -8.34 -10.51 -2.86
CA THR A 318 -8.33 -11.43 -3.98
C THR A 318 -9.75 -11.64 -4.50
N ASN A 319 -9.88 -12.09 -5.75
CA ASN A 319 -11.16 -12.59 -6.26
C ASN A 319 -11.54 -13.96 -5.70
N VAL A 320 -10.89 -14.40 -4.63
CA VAL A 320 -11.12 -15.68 -3.97
C VAL A 320 -12.17 -15.50 -2.89
N PRO A 321 -13.19 -16.36 -2.84
CA PRO A 321 -14.07 -16.44 -1.67
C PRO A 321 -13.27 -16.79 -0.43
N ASP A 322 -13.84 -16.46 0.74
CA ASP A 322 -13.17 -16.68 2.02
C ASP A 322 -11.98 -15.73 2.27
N TYR A 323 -12.08 -14.50 1.73
CA TYR A 323 -11.11 -13.42 1.98
C TYR A 323 -10.70 -13.30 3.47
N PRO A 324 -11.62 -13.33 4.46
CA PRO A 324 -11.22 -13.22 5.87
C PRO A 324 -10.23 -14.30 6.31
N LYS A 325 -10.38 -15.51 5.76
CA LYS A 325 -9.46 -16.62 6.06
C LYS A 325 -8.10 -16.41 5.40
N LEU A 326 -8.08 -15.99 4.15
CA LEU A 326 -6.84 -15.69 3.43
C LEU A 326 -6.07 -14.54 4.09
N ALA A 327 -6.77 -13.47 4.46
CA ALA A 327 -6.20 -12.35 5.20
C ALA A 327 -5.57 -12.80 6.52
N GLN A 328 -6.26 -13.67 7.27
CA GLN A 328 -5.73 -14.23 8.52
C GLN A 328 -4.44 -15.02 8.30
N LEU A 329 -4.37 -15.83 7.25
CA LEU A 329 -3.17 -16.60 6.93
C LEU A 329 -2.00 -15.66 6.59
N TRP A 330 -2.28 -14.62 5.82
CA TRP A 330 -1.29 -13.64 5.39
C TRP A 330 -0.63 -12.97 6.58
N TRP A 331 -1.39 -12.24 7.40
CA TRP A 331 -0.80 -11.52 8.52
C TRP A 331 -0.22 -12.42 9.63
N ALA A 332 -0.77 -13.62 9.82
CA ALA A 332 -0.27 -14.53 10.83
C ALA A 332 1.12 -15.10 10.48
N ASN A 333 1.34 -15.47 9.21
CA ASN A 333 2.63 -15.98 8.76
C ASN A 333 3.69 -14.86 8.69
N VAL A 334 3.32 -13.69 8.16
CA VAL A 334 4.22 -12.51 8.17
C VAL A 334 4.67 -12.16 9.59
N ALA A 335 3.74 -12.13 10.55
CA ALA A 335 4.06 -11.83 11.94
C ALA A 335 5.00 -12.85 12.59
N ASN A 336 4.89 -14.13 12.25
CA ASN A 336 5.80 -15.15 12.77
C ASN A 336 7.24 -14.91 12.29
N ALA A 337 7.44 -14.46 11.06
CA ALA A 337 8.75 -14.08 10.56
C ALA A 337 9.26 -12.78 11.20
N VAL A 338 8.43 -11.73 11.26
CA VAL A 338 8.80 -10.44 11.89
C VAL A 338 9.21 -10.63 13.35
N SER A 339 8.55 -11.52 14.08
CA SER A 339 8.90 -11.84 15.47
C SER A 339 10.12 -12.78 15.62
N GLY A 340 10.72 -13.23 14.53
CA GLY A 340 11.86 -14.14 14.53
C GLY A 340 11.54 -15.58 14.96
N GLN A 341 10.27 -15.98 14.97
CA GLN A 341 9.87 -17.35 15.29
C GLN A 341 10.23 -18.34 14.18
N VAL A 342 10.19 -17.89 12.94
CA VAL A 342 10.56 -18.66 11.75
C VAL A 342 11.30 -17.76 10.77
N SER A 343 12.01 -18.36 9.81
CA SER A 343 12.62 -17.60 8.69
C SER A 343 11.56 -16.99 7.78
N ALA A 344 11.94 -15.99 6.98
CA ALA A 344 11.06 -15.43 5.96
C ALA A 344 10.62 -16.51 4.95
N GLN A 345 11.54 -17.42 4.54
CA GLN A 345 11.22 -18.53 3.66
C GLN A 345 10.19 -19.48 4.28
N ASP A 346 10.40 -19.95 5.51
CA ASP A 346 9.47 -20.86 6.18
C ASP A 346 8.09 -20.23 6.38
N ALA A 347 8.04 -18.94 6.66
CA ALA A 347 6.77 -18.21 6.80
C ALA A 347 5.99 -18.18 5.48
N MET A 348 6.67 -17.88 4.37
CA MET A 348 6.03 -17.80 3.06
C MET A 348 5.68 -19.19 2.50
N ASP A 349 6.49 -20.22 2.76
CA ASP A 349 6.16 -21.61 2.43
C ASP A 349 4.92 -22.09 3.19
N SER A 350 4.84 -21.76 4.47
CA SER A 350 3.66 -22.03 5.29
C SER A 350 2.42 -21.31 4.77
N LEU A 351 2.55 -20.01 4.43
CA LEU A 351 1.48 -19.22 3.86
C LEU A 351 0.95 -19.82 2.55
N ALA A 352 1.82 -20.08 1.59
CA ALA A 352 1.47 -20.61 0.28
C ALA A 352 0.74 -21.97 0.41
N SER A 353 1.29 -22.88 1.23
CA SER A 353 0.67 -24.18 1.50
C SER A 353 -0.71 -24.06 2.16
N GLN A 354 -0.89 -23.11 3.09
CA GLN A 354 -2.17 -22.88 3.75
C GLN A 354 -3.19 -22.26 2.80
N GLN A 355 -2.79 -21.35 1.93
CA GLN A 355 -3.65 -20.77 0.89
C GLN A 355 -4.07 -21.85 -0.11
N ASP A 356 -3.16 -22.67 -0.60
CA ASP A 356 -3.49 -23.79 -1.52
C ASP A 356 -4.53 -24.74 -0.90
N ARG A 357 -4.44 -25.05 0.40
CA ARG A 357 -5.47 -25.84 1.09
C ARG A 357 -6.83 -25.15 1.15
N VAL A 358 -6.87 -23.83 1.28
CA VAL A 358 -8.13 -23.09 1.20
C VAL A 358 -8.73 -23.20 -0.20
N LEU A 359 -7.90 -22.99 -1.24
CA LEU A 359 -8.33 -23.11 -2.64
C LEU A 359 -8.84 -24.52 -2.96
N GLU A 360 -8.13 -25.57 -2.51
CA GLU A 360 -8.53 -26.97 -2.69
C GLU A 360 -9.90 -27.26 -2.04
N ARG A 361 -10.12 -26.74 -0.84
CA ARG A 361 -11.41 -26.87 -0.16
C ARG A 361 -12.53 -26.21 -0.95
N LEU A 362 -12.30 -24.98 -1.45
CA LEU A 362 -13.28 -24.23 -2.23
C LEU A 362 -13.58 -24.92 -3.58
N GLU A 363 -12.56 -25.49 -4.24
CA GLU A 363 -12.71 -26.29 -5.44
C GLU A 363 -13.61 -27.51 -5.20
N LYS A 364 -13.34 -28.30 -4.14
CA LYS A 364 -14.13 -29.48 -3.76
C LYS A 364 -15.60 -29.17 -3.49
N HIS A 365 -15.89 -27.95 -3.04
CA HIS A 365 -17.26 -27.51 -2.77
C HIS A 365 -17.92 -26.78 -3.96
N GLY A 366 -17.23 -26.64 -5.09
CA GLY A 366 -17.78 -25.98 -6.28
C GLY A 366 -18.16 -24.51 -6.07
N ILE A 367 -17.43 -23.81 -5.22
CA ILE A 367 -17.75 -22.42 -4.87
C ILE A 367 -17.46 -21.50 -6.06
N GLN A 368 -18.35 -20.52 -6.34
CA GLN A 368 -18.28 -19.54 -7.44
C GLN A 368 -18.39 -20.09 -8.87
N GLY A 369 -18.83 -21.31 -9.07
CA GLY A 369 -19.12 -21.80 -10.41
C GLY A 369 -17.92 -21.72 -11.36
N GLU A 370 -18.08 -21.06 -12.50
CA GLU A 370 -17.04 -20.98 -13.55
C GLU A 370 -15.78 -20.23 -13.12
N CYS A 371 -15.87 -19.25 -12.24
CA CYS A 371 -14.72 -18.53 -11.68
C CYS A 371 -14.22 -19.11 -10.35
N GLY A 372 -14.76 -20.25 -9.91
CA GLY A 372 -14.30 -20.92 -8.70
C GLY A 372 -12.87 -21.46 -8.82
N PRO A 373 -12.18 -21.64 -7.69
CA PRO A 373 -10.84 -22.19 -7.67
C PRO A 373 -10.75 -23.54 -8.40
N LYS A 374 -9.65 -23.71 -9.12
CA LYS A 374 -9.29 -24.97 -9.78
C LYS A 374 -7.78 -25.09 -9.78
N LEU A 375 -7.25 -25.85 -8.84
CA LEU A 375 -5.81 -25.93 -8.64
C LEU A 375 -5.07 -26.52 -9.84
N ASN A 376 -3.98 -25.88 -10.21
CA ASN A 376 -3.00 -26.43 -11.14
C ASN A 376 -2.35 -27.68 -10.55
N ALA A 377 -1.96 -28.61 -11.41
CA ALA A 377 -1.10 -29.70 -11.00
C ALA A 377 0.24 -29.17 -10.50
N GLU A 378 0.78 -29.77 -9.47
CA GLU A 378 2.14 -29.41 -9.00
C GLU A 378 3.17 -29.72 -10.08
N ARG A 379 4.07 -28.75 -10.30
CA ARG A 379 5.22 -28.84 -11.18
C ARG A 379 6.42 -28.21 -10.50
N ASP A 380 7.58 -28.42 -11.06
CA ASP A 380 8.79 -27.75 -10.64
C ASP A 380 8.63 -26.23 -10.65
N ALA A 381 9.18 -25.58 -9.65
CA ALA A 381 9.11 -24.10 -9.52
C ALA A 381 9.75 -23.40 -10.72
N GLU A 382 10.84 -23.95 -11.27
CA GLU A 382 11.53 -23.41 -12.45
C GLU A 382 10.61 -23.39 -13.68
N TYR A 383 9.79 -24.43 -13.85
CA TYR A 383 8.78 -24.47 -14.92
C TYR A 383 7.83 -23.27 -14.79
N TRP A 384 7.30 -23.00 -13.60
CA TRP A 384 6.34 -21.92 -13.42
C TRP A 384 7.00 -20.53 -13.51
N LEU A 385 8.19 -20.37 -12.98
CA LEU A 385 8.94 -19.10 -13.04
C LEU A 385 9.33 -18.73 -14.47
N SER A 386 9.44 -19.70 -15.39
CA SER A 386 9.68 -19.46 -16.81
C SER A 386 8.42 -19.05 -17.59
N GLN A 387 7.23 -19.17 -17.02
CA GLN A 387 5.99 -18.83 -17.72
C GLN A 387 5.82 -17.30 -17.85
N PRO A 388 5.14 -16.83 -18.93
CA PRO A 388 4.81 -15.42 -19.08
C PRO A 388 4.04 -14.87 -17.88
N GLY A 389 4.39 -13.65 -17.46
CA GLY A 389 3.73 -12.94 -16.36
C GLY A 389 4.06 -13.45 -14.95
N SER A 390 4.94 -14.42 -14.81
CA SER A 390 5.42 -14.83 -13.48
C SER A 390 6.36 -13.77 -12.90
N PRO A 391 6.27 -13.49 -11.57
CA PRO A 391 7.25 -12.64 -10.90
C PRO A 391 8.66 -13.19 -11.11
N LYS A 392 9.59 -12.29 -11.44
CA LYS A 392 10.98 -12.67 -11.65
C LYS A 392 11.64 -13.07 -10.33
N ALA A 393 12.61 -13.97 -10.41
CA ALA A 393 13.41 -14.33 -9.25
C ALA A 393 14.32 -13.16 -8.86
N GLN A 394 14.39 -12.86 -7.57
CA GLN A 394 15.30 -11.90 -6.99
C GLN A 394 16.58 -12.60 -6.54
N LEU A 395 17.73 -12.01 -6.83
CA LEU A 395 19.00 -12.46 -6.25
C LEU A 395 19.16 -11.80 -4.87
N ALA A 396 19.63 -12.56 -3.90
CA ALA A 396 19.71 -12.12 -2.51
C ALA A 396 20.65 -10.91 -2.28
N ASP A 397 21.64 -10.74 -3.12
CA ASP A 397 22.64 -9.68 -3.10
C ASP A 397 22.37 -8.55 -4.09
N GLU A 398 21.23 -8.60 -4.81
CA GLU A 398 20.91 -7.59 -5.80
C GLU A 398 20.42 -6.31 -5.13
N LYS A 399 21.24 -5.28 -5.20
CA LYS A 399 20.91 -3.93 -4.77
C LYS A 399 21.26 -2.95 -5.89
N PRO A 400 20.29 -2.56 -6.73
CA PRO A 400 20.51 -1.54 -7.74
C PRO A 400 20.99 -0.23 -7.13
N GLN A 401 21.71 0.60 -7.92
CA GLN A 401 22.05 1.97 -7.51
C GLN A 401 20.78 2.73 -7.11
N GLY A 402 20.83 3.42 -5.98
CA GLY A 402 19.74 4.27 -5.52
C GLY A 402 19.44 5.40 -6.51
N GLN A 403 18.15 5.68 -6.67
CA GLN A 403 17.64 6.72 -7.55
C GLN A 403 16.63 7.58 -6.80
N THR A 404 16.78 8.88 -6.93
CA THR A 404 15.89 9.88 -6.32
C THR A 404 15.47 10.91 -7.34
N ILE A 405 14.39 11.62 -7.03
CA ILE A 405 13.94 12.81 -7.74
C ILE A 405 13.74 13.95 -6.72
N SER A 406 14.04 15.19 -7.10
CA SER A 406 13.70 16.30 -6.24
C SER A 406 12.17 16.44 -6.12
N TYR A 407 11.71 16.90 -4.94
CA TYR A 407 10.27 17.07 -4.74
C TYR A 407 9.66 18.10 -5.69
N ASP A 408 10.41 19.15 -6.01
CA ASP A 408 9.96 20.19 -6.95
C ASP A 408 9.81 19.70 -8.38
N GLU A 409 10.67 18.77 -8.81
CA GLU A 409 10.52 18.10 -10.11
C GLU A 409 9.32 17.16 -10.13
N LEU A 410 9.10 16.42 -9.03
CA LEU A 410 7.93 15.56 -8.89
C LEU A 410 6.62 16.35 -8.99
N LEU A 411 6.53 17.50 -8.29
CA LEU A 411 5.36 18.38 -8.39
C LEU A 411 5.13 18.92 -9.80
N LYS A 412 6.19 19.20 -10.55
CA LYS A 412 6.08 19.63 -11.96
C LYS A 412 5.50 18.51 -12.85
N THR A 413 5.89 17.26 -12.61
CA THR A 413 5.31 16.13 -13.36
C THR A 413 3.80 16.02 -13.11
N TRP A 414 3.35 16.15 -11.87
CA TRP A 414 1.92 16.12 -11.52
C TRP A 414 1.13 17.30 -12.06
N ALA A 415 1.76 18.47 -12.20
CA ALA A 415 1.09 19.66 -12.76
C ALA A 415 1.00 19.67 -14.30
N ALA A 416 1.80 18.85 -14.97
CA ALA A 416 1.83 18.76 -16.42
C ALA A 416 0.76 17.82 -17.01
N GLU A 417 0.12 17.00 -16.18
CA GLU A 417 -0.96 16.06 -16.51
C GLU A 417 -2.34 16.70 -16.35
#